data_e292734ff534f407a3947be3c2f9ed54
#
_entry.id   e292734ff534f407a3947be3c2f9ed54
#
_cell.length_a   1.000
_cell.length_b   1.000
_cell.length_c   1.000
_cell.angle_alpha   90.00
_cell.angle_beta   90.00
_cell.angle_gamma   90.00
#
_symmetry.space_group_name_H-M   'P 1'
#
loop_
_entity.id
_entity.type
_entity.pdbx_description
1 polymer ?
#
loop_
_entity_poly.entity_id
_entity_poly.type
_entity_poly.pdbx_seq_one_letter_code
_entity_poly.pdbx_strand_id
1 'polypeptide(L)'
;GKGDWVCLSLSNNDPTLVAQELAPHRVEGNMTDIQTITVEDYHQVASVSGNRVTFAEPIMYAVEAKWGWKIRKYPHYEHVGVEDLTFEGRSKENFGHHASWEDDGAYKPLNMMRLTDSWIRRVDFRGVSEALSIVSSANCSAYDIEISGNRGHSGVRSQSSSRIFIGKVCDRSRGQAVSPPYTSTGYFENAGQYHASGVSNTSLGAVLWNNTWGDDAFFESHSRQPRATLVDRCTGGFVQWRFGGDETNVPNHLGDLTIWNLNATRAAHDFGAEPFKWWLSSDKWWKTMPPIIVGFHGAAVTFD
;
A
#
# COMPACT_ATOMS: atom_id res chain seq x y z
N GLY A 1 -10.58 -3.24 28.83
CA GLY A 1 -11.96 -3.71 29.04
C GLY A 1 -12.74 -3.74 27.73
N LYS A 2 -14.00 -4.16 27.77
CA LYS A 2 -14.90 -4.09 26.59
C LYS A 2 -14.96 -2.64 26.07
N GLY A 3 -14.85 -2.49 24.75
CA GLY A 3 -14.85 -1.21 24.06
C GLY A 3 -13.47 -0.54 23.92
N ASP A 4 -12.47 -0.98 24.68
CA ASP A 4 -11.13 -0.45 24.53
C ASP A 4 -10.55 -0.83 23.15
N TRP A 5 -9.86 0.09 22.51
CA TRP A 5 -9.01 -0.21 21.37
C TRP A 5 -7.61 -0.61 21.82
N VAL A 6 -7.10 -1.65 21.22
CA VAL A 6 -5.78 -2.21 21.52
C VAL A 6 -5.00 -2.49 20.22
N CYS A 7 -3.70 -2.49 20.33
CA CYS A 7 -2.81 -3.02 19.29
C CYS A 7 -2.32 -4.40 19.72
N LEU A 8 -2.65 -5.42 18.93
CA LEU A 8 -2.04 -6.73 19.00
C LEU A 8 -0.76 -6.68 18.16
N SER A 9 0.39 -6.85 18.79
CA SER A 9 1.67 -6.61 18.14
C SER A 9 2.68 -7.73 18.35
N LEU A 10 3.47 -7.93 17.32
CA LEU A 10 4.65 -8.79 17.30
C LEU A 10 5.86 -7.97 16.87
N SER A 11 7.00 -8.21 17.51
CA SER A 11 8.32 -7.83 17.02
C SER A 11 9.29 -8.91 17.46
N ASN A 12 9.75 -9.72 16.53
CA ASN A 12 10.54 -10.90 16.84
C ASN A 12 11.53 -11.20 15.70
N ASN A 13 12.77 -11.51 16.06
CA ASN A 13 13.87 -11.81 15.13
C ASN A 13 14.31 -13.28 15.16
N ASP A 14 13.46 -14.19 15.62
CA ASP A 14 13.76 -15.62 15.57
C ASP A 14 13.93 -16.07 14.11
N PRO A 15 15.06 -16.69 13.75
CA PRO A 15 15.30 -17.13 12.37
C PRO A 15 14.25 -18.09 11.82
N THR A 16 13.61 -18.88 12.70
CA THR A 16 12.54 -19.80 12.30
C THR A 16 11.30 -19.05 11.85
N LEU A 17 10.93 -17.99 12.59
CA LEU A 17 9.81 -17.12 12.22
C LEU A 17 10.09 -16.41 10.90
N VAL A 18 11.28 -15.82 10.76
CA VAL A 18 11.70 -15.15 9.53
C VAL A 18 11.64 -16.09 8.33
N ALA A 19 12.14 -17.31 8.50
CA ALA A 19 12.11 -18.32 7.44
C ALA A 19 10.66 -18.74 7.08
N GLN A 20 9.77 -18.85 8.06
CA GLN A 20 8.35 -19.14 7.82
C GLN A 20 7.67 -18.03 6.99
N GLU A 21 7.93 -16.78 7.32
CA GLU A 21 7.35 -15.61 6.62
C GLU A 21 7.82 -15.48 5.16
N LEU A 22 9.04 -15.93 4.89
CA LEU A 22 9.64 -15.80 3.56
C LEU A 22 9.52 -17.07 2.70
N ALA A 23 9.05 -18.19 3.24
CA ALA A 23 8.97 -19.43 2.47
C ALA A 23 8.11 -19.27 1.19
N PRO A 24 8.55 -19.78 0.02
CA PRO A 24 9.74 -20.61 -0.22
C PRO A 24 11.06 -19.84 -0.40
N HIS A 25 11.04 -18.52 -0.33
CA HIS A 25 12.22 -17.68 -0.45
C HIS A 25 13.01 -17.62 0.87
N ARG A 26 14.08 -16.87 0.88
CA ARG A 26 14.95 -16.67 2.04
C ARG A 26 15.45 -15.23 2.09
N VAL A 27 16.01 -14.84 3.24
CA VAL A 27 16.71 -13.54 3.36
C VAL A 27 17.89 -13.50 2.39
N GLU A 28 17.97 -12.45 1.61
CA GLU A 28 19.07 -12.15 0.69
C GLU A 28 19.85 -10.92 1.20
N GLY A 29 21.04 -10.68 0.66
CA GLY A 29 22.06 -9.83 1.27
C GLY A 29 21.65 -8.38 1.61
N ASN A 30 20.73 -7.78 0.85
CA ASN A 30 20.28 -6.40 1.09
C ASN A 30 19.02 -6.31 1.98
N MET A 31 18.40 -7.43 2.30
CA MET A 31 17.13 -7.49 3.03
C MET A 31 17.38 -7.38 4.54
N THR A 32 17.60 -6.18 5.06
CA THR A 32 17.96 -5.98 6.46
C THR A 32 16.76 -5.83 7.38
N ASP A 33 15.69 -5.20 6.92
CA ASP A 33 14.50 -4.95 7.74
C ASP A 33 13.70 -6.22 8.04
N ILE A 34 13.68 -7.17 7.11
CA ILE A 34 12.96 -8.44 7.27
C ILE A 34 13.61 -9.40 8.28
N GLN A 35 14.79 -9.11 8.78
CA GLN A 35 15.41 -9.89 9.85
C GLN A 35 14.68 -9.76 11.19
N THR A 36 13.72 -8.87 11.28
CA THR A 36 12.77 -8.77 12.39
C THR A 36 11.36 -8.74 11.84
N ILE A 37 10.55 -9.73 12.18
CA ILE A 37 9.13 -9.77 11.81
C ILE A 37 8.36 -8.82 12.72
N THR A 38 7.65 -7.88 12.09
CA THR A 38 6.83 -6.88 12.77
C THR A 38 5.39 -6.98 12.30
N VAL A 39 4.47 -7.06 13.24
CA VAL A 39 3.01 -7.01 12.97
C VAL A 39 2.39 -6.02 13.95
N GLU A 40 1.51 -5.19 13.47
CA GLU A 40 0.66 -4.32 14.27
C GLU A 40 -0.77 -4.44 13.75
N ASP A 41 -1.65 -4.99 14.58
CA ASP A 41 -3.06 -5.17 14.26
C ASP A 41 -3.92 -4.51 15.33
N TYR A 42 -4.75 -3.56 14.93
CA TYR A 42 -5.55 -2.75 15.83
C TYR A 42 -6.96 -3.32 15.94
N HIS A 43 -7.43 -3.57 17.16
CA HIS A 43 -8.71 -4.21 17.43
C HIS A 43 -9.48 -3.51 18.53
N GLN A 44 -10.81 -3.52 18.39
CA GLN A 44 -11.68 -3.18 19.50
C GLN A 44 -11.97 -4.44 20.34
N VAL A 45 -11.88 -4.33 21.65
CA VAL A 45 -12.18 -5.43 22.55
C VAL A 45 -13.71 -5.61 22.66
N ALA A 46 -14.23 -6.70 22.13
CA ALA A 46 -15.64 -7.04 22.21
C ALA A 46 -16.01 -7.59 23.61
N SER A 47 -15.14 -8.42 24.20
CA SER A 47 -15.37 -8.96 25.55
C SER A 47 -14.07 -9.40 26.23
N VAL A 48 -14.12 -9.45 27.56
CA VAL A 48 -13.06 -10.04 28.39
C VAL A 48 -13.74 -11.00 29.39
N SER A 49 -13.25 -12.23 29.47
CA SER A 49 -13.71 -13.23 30.44
C SER A 49 -12.53 -14.03 30.97
N GLY A 50 -12.14 -13.79 32.20
CA GLY A 50 -10.91 -14.32 32.77
C GLY A 50 -9.70 -13.89 31.92
N ASN A 51 -8.96 -14.86 31.41
CA ASN A 51 -7.79 -14.63 30.55
C ASN A 51 -8.12 -14.61 29.05
N ARG A 52 -9.41 -14.67 28.69
CA ARG A 52 -9.85 -14.63 27.29
C ARG A 52 -10.24 -13.22 26.90
N VAL A 53 -9.62 -12.71 25.85
CA VAL A 53 -9.99 -11.47 25.16
C VAL A 53 -10.60 -11.84 23.81
N THR A 54 -11.76 -11.29 23.48
CA THR A 54 -12.38 -11.42 22.18
C THR A 54 -12.39 -10.05 21.51
N PHE A 55 -11.96 -9.99 20.27
CA PHE A 55 -11.98 -8.77 19.46
C PHE A 55 -13.26 -8.68 18.63
N ALA A 56 -13.65 -7.48 18.26
CA ALA A 56 -14.77 -7.22 17.37
C ALA A 56 -14.44 -7.64 15.93
N GLU A 57 -13.23 -7.39 15.52
CA GLU A 57 -12.72 -7.74 14.18
C GLU A 57 -11.98 -9.08 14.20
N PRO A 58 -11.99 -9.81 13.07
CA PRO A 58 -11.19 -11.02 12.95
C PRO A 58 -9.70 -10.72 12.99
N ILE A 59 -8.93 -11.60 13.61
CA ILE A 59 -7.48 -11.58 13.55
C ILE A 59 -7.06 -12.14 12.18
N MET A 60 -6.25 -11.36 11.45
CA MET A 60 -5.82 -11.72 10.10
C MET A 60 -4.38 -12.28 10.04
N TYR A 61 -3.78 -12.57 11.17
CA TYR A 61 -2.45 -13.13 11.28
C TYR A 61 -2.42 -14.25 12.33
N ALA A 62 -1.71 -15.33 12.05
CA ALA A 62 -1.59 -16.46 12.98
C ALA A 62 -0.87 -16.04 14.27
N VAL A 63 -1.58 -16.08 15.40
CA VAL A 63 -1.03 -15.70 16.69
C VAL A 63 -0.56 -16.94 17.45
N GLU A 64 0.73 -17.12 17.54
CA GLU A 64 1.35 -18.21 18.28
C GLU A 64 2.09 -17.67 19.51
N ALA A 65 1.71 -18.14 20.70
CA ALA A 65 2.25 -17.64 21.98
C ALA A 65 3.78 -17.69 22.08
N LYS A 66 4.42 -18.66 21.40
CA LYS A 66 5.88 -18.82 21.38
C LYS A 66 6.65 -17.60 20.84
N TRP A 67 6.01 -16.76 20.03
CA TRP A 67 6.65 -15.60 19.38
C TRP A 67 6.62 -14.32 20.22
N GLY A 68 5.97 -14.34 21.39
CA GLY A 68 6.00 -13.22 22.32
C GLY A 68 5.11 -12.04 21.94
N TRP A 69 3.93 -12.33 21.39
CA TRP A 69 2.90 -11.35 21.10
C TRP A 69 2.53 -10.50 22.33
N LYS A 70 2.18 -9.25 22.06
CA LYS A 70 1.78 -8.29 23.09
C LYS A 70 0.46 -7.63 22.75
N ILE A 71 -0.32 -7.30 23.77
CA ILE A 71 -1.52 -6.46 23.65
C ILE A 71 -1.23 -5.19 24.42
N ARG A 72 -1.38 -4.04 23.79
CA ARG A 72 -1.18 -2.73 24.39
C ARG A 72 -2.37 -1.82 24.10
N LYS A 73 -2.68 -0.87 24.97
CA LYS A 73 -3.68 0.16 24.69
C LYS A 73 -3.26 0.96 23.44
N TYR A 74 -4.25 1.31 22.66
CA TYR A 74 -4.07 2.09 21.45
C TYR A 74 -4.71 3.48 21.60
N PRO A 75 -3.93 4.55 21.85
CA PRO A 75 -4.44 5.91 21.87
C PRO A 75 -4.85 6.36 20.46
N HIS A 76 -6.11 6.73 20.29
CA HIS A 76 -6.69 7.06 19.01
C HIS A 76 -7.78 8.13 19.14
N TYR A 77 -8.24 8.63 18.02
CA TYR A 77 -9.49 9.35 17.86
C TYR A 77 -10.42 8.52 16.99
N GLU A 78 -11.72 8.68 17.16
CA GLU A 78 -12.72 7.91 16.41
C GLU A 78 -13.78 8.80 15.80
N HIS A 79 -14.47 8.27 14.75
CA HIS A 79 -15.58 8.93 14.07
C HIS A 79 -15.22 10.33 13.51
N VAL A 80 -14.00 10.46 12.98
CA VAL A 80 -13.54 11.67 12.28
C VAL A 80 -13.86 11.57 10.80
N GLY A 81 -14.59 12.54 10.25
CA GLY A 81 -14.95 12.60 8.84
C GLY A 81 -14.40 13.83 8.15
N VAL A 82 -13.94 13.65 6.90
CA VAL A 82 -13.59 14.74 5.97
C VAL A 82 -14.39 14.54 4.69
N GLU A 83 -15.23 15.50 4.32
CA GLU A 83 -16.16 15.33 3.21
C GLU A 83 -16.38 16.63 2.40
N ASP A 84 -16.77 16.44 1.13
CA ASP A 84 -17.36 17.49 0.28
C ASP A 84 -16.47 18.73 0.14
N LEU A 85 -15.17 18.52 -0.13
CA LEU A 85 -14.22 19.62 -0.29
C LEU A 85 -13.12 19.31 -1.30
N THR A 86 -12.39 20.33 -1.69
CA THR A 86 -11.22 20.22 -2.57
C THR A 86 -9.97 20.74 -1.86
N PHE A 87 -8.90 19.96 -1.95
CA PHE A 87 -7.55 20.40 -1.63
C PHE A 87 -6.83 20.78 -2.92
N GLU A 88 -6.29 21.98 -2.99
CA GLU A 88 -5.51 22.45 -4.14
C GLU A 88 -4.08 22.75 -3.73
N GLY A 89 -3.14 22.01 -4.34
CA GLY A 89 -1.72 22.18 -4.21
C GLY A 89 -1.12 22.85 -5.44
N ARG A 90 0.21 22.85 -5.51
CA ARG A 90 0.98 23.37 -6.65
C ARG A 90 2.12 22.43 -7.01
N SER A 91 1.81 21.13 -7.19
CA SER A 91 2.79 20.16 -7.63
C SER A 91 3.44 20.60 -8.94
N LYS A 92 4.70 20.25 -9.08
CA LYS A 92 5.50 20.69 -10.22
C LYS A 92 4.97 20.12 -11.54
N GLU A 93 5.04 20.90 -12.60
CA GLU A 93 4.69 20.45 -13.94
C GLU A 93 5.65 19.31 -14.41
N ASN A 94 6.92 19.44 -14.06
CA ASN A 94 7.97 18.46 -14.38
C ASN A 94 8.34 17.67 -13.12
N PHE A 95 7.47 16.76 -12.70
CA PHE A 95 7.72 15.86 -11.58
C PHE A 95 8.92 14.96 -11.84
N GLY A 96 9.80 14.82 -10.85
CA GLY A 96 10.89 13.85 -10.84
C GLY A 96 10.85 13.02 -9.56
N HIS A 97 10.71 11.70 -9.70
CA HIS A 97 10.66 10.78 -8.56
C HIS A 97 11.95 10.90 -7.73
N HIS A 98 11.83 11.27 -6.47
CA HIS A 98 12.93 11.55 -5.54
C HIS A 98 13.92 12.64 -6.01
N ALA A 99 13.51 13.51 -6.94
CA ALA A 99 14.36 14.58 -7.42
C ALA A 99 14.47 15.75 -6.44
N SER A 100 13.43 16.01 -5.66
CA SER A 100 13.43 17.04 -4.62
C SER A 100 12.35 16.77 -3.57
N TRP A 101 12.44 17.46 -2.43
CA TRP A 101 11.39 17.43 -1.41
C TRP A 101 10.04 17.96 -1.91
N GLU A 102 10.07 18.84 -2.91
CA GLU A 102 8.85 19.36 -3.54
C GLU A 102 8.13 18.27 -4.35
N ASP A 103 8.90 17.41 -5.01
CA ASP A 103 8.35 16.29 -5.76
C ASP A 103 7.73 15.26 -4.82
N ASP A 104 8.41 14.96 -3.72
CA ASP A 104 8.05 13.84 -2.86
C ASP A 104 6.90 14.16 -1.88
N GLY A 105 6.78 15.39 -1.39
CA GLY A 105 5.80 15.61 -0.33
C GLY A 105 5.48 17.06 0.04
N ALA A 106 5.93 18.08 -0.73
CA ALA A 106 5.66 19.48 -0.39
C ALA A 106 4.18 19.83 -0.37
N TYR A 107 3.38 19.18 -1.19
CA TYR A 107 1.95 19.40 -1.32
C TYR A 107 1.18 18.14 -0.91
N LYS A 108 1.35 17.74 0.35
CA LYS A 108 0.59 16.67 1.00
C LYS A 108 -0.41 17.30 1.98
N PRO A 109 -1.65 17.52 1.56
CA PRO A 109 -2.59 18.33 2.35
C PRO A 109 -3.13 17.60 3.58
N LEU A 110 -3.13 16.26 3.61
CA LEU A 110 -3.83 15.52 4.65
C LEU A 110 -3.11 14.25 5.08
N ASN A 111 -3.02 14.07 6.39
CA ASN A 111 -2.72 12.79 7.04
C ASN A 111 -3.83 12.44 8.02
N MET A 112 -4.41 11.26 7.89
CA MET A 112 -5.31 10.65 8.88
C MET A 112 -4.46 9.75 9.78
N MET A 113 -4.21 10.18 11.02
CA MET A 113 -3.28 9.47 11.90
C MET A 113 -3.93 9.07 13.21
N ARG A 114 -3.77 7.81 13.60
CA ARG A 114 -4.32 7.22 14.81
C ARG A 114 -5.84 7.41 14.92
N LEU A 115 -6.52 7.07 13.84
CA LEU A 115 -7.97 7.13 13.77
C LEU A 115 -8.57 5.72 13.73
N THR A 116 -9.76 5.59 14.29
CA THR A 116 -10.61 4.41 14.11
C THR A 116 -11.99 4.81 13.61
N ASP A 117 -12.65 3.92 12.85
CA ASP A 117 -14.02 4.13 12.35
C ASP A 117 -14.24 5.52 11.73
N SER A 118 -13.25 5.96 10.96
CA SER A 118 -13.14 7.32 10.41
C SER A 118 -13.07 7.29 8.89
N TRP A 119 -13.37 8.42 8.24
CA TRP A 119 -13.47 8.41 6.78
C TRP A 119 -13.08 9.72 6.12
N ILE A 120 -12.72 9.60 4.84
CA ILE A 120 -12.68 10.70 3.89
C ILE A 120 -13.48 10.29 2.66
N ARG A 121 -14.36 11.15 2.17
CA ARG A 121 -15.19 10.85 1.00
C ARG A 121 -15.63 12.09 0.25
N ARG A 122 -15.81 11.95 -1.07
CA ARG A 122 -16.20 13.03 -1.97
C ARG A 122 -15.25 14.23 -1.85
N VAL A 123 -13.96 13.93 -2.01
CA VAL A 123 -12.89 14.91 -1.88
C VAL A 123 -12.04 14.91 -3.14
N ASP A 124 -11.74 16.09 -3.64
CA ASP A 124 -10.83 16.29 -4.75
C ASP A 124 -9.46 16.72 -4.25
N PHE A 125 -8.41 16.10 -4.79
CA PHE A 125 -7.03 16.52 -4.64
C PHE A 125 -6.49 17.01 -5.99
N ARG A 126 -6.11 18.28 -6.08
CA ARG A 126 -5.62 18.90 -7.33
C ARG A 126 -4.20 19.38 -7.18
N GLY A 127 -3.29 18.92 -8.06
CA GLY A 127 -1.90 19.36 -8.07
C GLY A 127 -1.19 19.09 -6.75
N VAL A 128 -1.31 17.87 -6.23
CA VAL A 128 -0.71 17.43 -4.96
C VAL A 128 0.49 16.53 -5.20
N SER A 129 1.48 16.57 -4.30
CA SER A 129 2.60 15.62 -4.33
C SER A 129 2.17 14.24 -3.85
N GLU A 130 1.43 14.19 -2.74
CA GLU A 130 0.73 13.02 -2.23
C GLU A 130 -0.69 13.43 -1.85
N ALA A 131 -1.68 12.60 -2.17
CA ALA A 131 -3.05 12.95 -1.86
C ALA A 131 -3.35 12.76 -0.37
N LEU A 132 -3.17 11.56 0.14
CA LEU A 132 -3.57 11.19 1.50
C LEU A 132 -2.72 10.03 2.03
N SER A 133 -2.32 10.09 3.30
CA SER A 133 -1.87 8.93 4.05
C SER A 133 -2.79 8.64 5.23
N ILE A 134 -3.19 7.37 5.39
CA ILE A 134 -3.90 6.84 6.55
C ILE A 134 -2.88 6.05 7.35
N VAL A 135 -2.49 6.57 8.52
CA VAL A 135 -1.31 6.13 9.26
C VAL A 135 -1.70 5.59 10.63
N SER A 136 -1.19 4.42 10.98
CA SER A 136 -1.43 3.78 12.29
C SER A 136 -2.91 3.86 12.70
N SER A 137 -3.80 3.52 11.78
CA SER A 137 -5.25 3.67 11.92
C SER A 137 -5.96 2.33 11.67
N ALA A 138 -7.23 2.24 12.03
CA ALA A 138 -8.00 1.02 11.79
C ALA A 138 -9.44 1.31 11.38
N ASN A 139 -10.02 0.40 10.57
CA ASN A 139 -11.42 0.49 10.11
C ASN A 139 -11.73 1.84 9.46
N CYS A 140 -10.79 2.45 8.77
CA CYS A 140 -10.98 3.73 8.09
C CYS A 140 -11.21 3.54 6.60
N SER A 141 -11.91 4.50 5.99
CA SER A 141 -12.23 4.47 4.57
C SER A 141 -11.79 5.75 3.87
N ALA A 142 -11.21 5.59 2.67
CA ALA A 142 -11.09 6.65 1.67
C ALA A 142 -11.98 6.25 0.48
N TYR A 143 -12.98 7.04 0.18
CA TYR A 143 -14.00 6.63 -0.78
C TYR A 143 -14.50 7.79 -1.64
N ASP A 144 -14.62 7.56 -2.95
CA ASP A 144 -15.08 8.56 -3.89
C ASP A 144 -14.17 9.79 -3.89
N ILE A 145 -12.91 9.54 -4.29
CA ILE A 145 -11.82 10.51 -4.29
C ILE A 145 -11.41 10.78 -5.74
N GLU A 146 -11.25 12.03 -6.10
CA GLU A 146 -10.62 12.40 -7.37
C GLU A 146 -9.23 13.01 -7.13
N ILE A 147 -8.24 12.57 -7.92
CA ILE A 147 -6.89 13.13 -7.96
C ILE A 147 -6.65 13.66 -9.37
N SER A 148 -6.18 14.91 -9.49
CA SER A 148 -6.01 15.55 -10.79
C SER A 148 -4.89 16.59 -10.79
N GLY A 149 -4.63 17.19 -11.97
CA GLY A 149 -3.58 18.17 -12.15
C GLY A 149 -2.25 17.53 -12.51
N ASN A 150 -1.14 18.14 -12.15
CA ASN A 150 0.18 17.58 -12.40
C ASN A 150 0.41 16.36 -11.51
N ARG A 151 1.05 15.33 -12.10
CA ARG A 151 1.42 14.14 -11.33
C ARG A 151 2.35 14.50 -10.18
N GLY A 152 2.21 13.81 -9.09
CA GLY A 152 3.10 13.82 -7.95
C GLY A 152 3.54 12.40 -7.60
N HIS A 153 3.92 12.21 -6.35
CA HIS A 153 4.56 10.99 -5.87
C HIS A 153 3.56 9.85 -5.64
N SER A 154 2.43 10.10 -4.95
CA SER A 154 1.50 9.01 -4.63
C SER A 154 0.04 9.44 -4.44
N GLY A 155 -0.86 8.48 -4.65
CA GLY A 155 -2.28 8.62 -4.38
C GLY A 155 -2.63 8.46 -2.89
N VAL A 156 -3.55 7.55 -2.59
CA VAL A 156 -4.00 7.25 -1.21
C VAL A 156 -3.21 6.07 -0.66
N ARG A 157 -2.59 6.25 0.50
CA ARG A 157 -1.71 5.24 1.08
C ARG A 157 -2.18 4.79 2.47
N SER A 158 -2.29 3.47 2.68
CA SER A 158 -2.43 2.84 4.00
C SER A 158 -1.05 2.54 4.57
N GLN A 159 -0.68 3.11 5.72
CA GLN A 159 0.63 2.94 6.35
C GLN A 159 0.47 2.42 7.78
N SER A 160 1.09 1.30 8.12
CA SER A 160 1.01 0.71 9.47
C SER A 160 -0.43 0.68 10.01
N SER A 161 -1.39 0.36 9.18
CA SER A 161 -2.81 0.45 9.49
C SER A 161 -3.51 -0.87 9.27
N SER A 162 -4.63 -1.10 9.96
CA SER A 162 -5.40 -2.33 9.87
C SER A 162 -6.76 -2.10 9.22
N ARG A 163 -7.13 -2.95 8.24
CA ARG A 163 -8.47 -2.94 7.61
C ARG A 163 -8.87 -1.57 7.05
N ILE A 164 -8.05 -1.05 6.17
CA ILE A 164 -8.32 0.22 5.47
C ILE A 164 -9.01 -0.09 4.14
N PHE A 165 -10.11 0.59 3.89
CA PHE A 165 -10.83 0.53 2.62
C PHE A 165 -10.50 1.76 1.77
N ILE A 166 -9.96 1.54 0.56
CA ILE A 166 -9.63 2.57 -0.43
C ILE A 166 -10.45 2.28 -1.69
N GLY A 167 -11.58 2.93 -1.84
CA GLY A 167 -12.53 2.61 -2.90
C GLY A 167 -12.91 3.79 -3.78
N LYS A 168 -13.11 3.53 -5.09
CA LYS A 168 -13.46 4.55 -6.08
C LYS A 168 -12.53 5.77 -6.05
N VAL A 169 -11.23 5.52 -5.95
CA VAL A 169 -10.24 6.57 -6.18
C VAL A 169 -10.01 6.66 -7.67
N CYS A 170 -10.25 7.83 -8.24
CA CYS A 170 -10.04 8.13 -9.66
C CYS A 170 -8.86 9.08 -9.81
N ASP A 171 -7.72 8.57 -10.23
CA ASP A 171 -6.51 9.37 -10.45
C ASP A 171 -6.35 9.68 -11.94
N ARG A 172 -6.53 10.95 -12.28
CA ARG A 172 -6.39 11.54 -13.62
C ARG A 172 -5.21 12.49 -13.73
N SER A 173 -4.22 12.31 -12.88
CA SER A 173 -3.02 13.16 -12.92
C SER A 173 -2.29 12.96 -14.24
N ARG A 174 -1.70 14.05 -14.74
CA ARG A 174 -0.98 14.11 -16.01
C ARG A 174 0.48 14.46 -15.81
N GLY A 175 1.35 14.00 -16.66
CA GLY A 175 2.77 14.31 -16.57
C GLY A 175 3.65 13.39 -17.38
N GLN A 176 4.94 13.55 -17.23
CA GLN A 176 5.92 12.76 -17.95
C GLN A 176 6.29 11.48 -17.19
N ALA A 177 6.62 10.44 -17.92
CA ALA A 177 7.32 9.30 -17.37
C ALA A 177 8.74 9.72 -16.97
N VAL A 178 9.20 9.30 -15.81
CA VAL A 178 10.44 9.84 -15.22
C VAL A 178 11.49 8.81 -14.91
N SER A 179 11.31 7.57 -15.31
CA SER A 179 12.25 6.49 -14.99
C SER A 179 12.67 5.67 -16.21
N PRO A 180 13.96 5.51 -16.44
CA PRO A 180 14.48 4.47 -17.31
C PRO A 180 14.16 3.08 -16.74
N PRO A 181 14.01 2.05 -17.56
CA PRO A 181 14.02 2.04 -19.02
C PRO A 181 12.69 2.48 -19.65
N TYR A 182 11.80 3.03 -18.84
CA TYR A 182 10.48 3.51 -19.25
C TYR A 182 10.51 4.85 -19.92
N THR A 183 11.66 5.19 -20.38
CA THR A 183 11.98 6.39 -21.10
C THR A 183 11.35 6.51 -22.45
N SER A 184 10.49 5.67 -22.77
CA SER A 184 9.61 5.94 -23.92
C SER A 184 8.59 7.04 -23.61
N THR A 185 8.83 7.70 -22.95
CA THR A 185 8.77 8.84 -22.43
C THR A 185 8.25 9.95 -23.29
N GLY A 186 7.06 10.03 -23.24
CA GLY A 186 6.29 11.13 -23.66
C GLY A 186 5.53 11.68 -22.45
N TYR A 187 4.88 12.75 -22.65
CA TYR A 187 3.87 13.28 -21.77
C TYR A 187 2.62 12.38 -21.86
N PHE A 188 2.10 11.99 -20.70
CA PHE A 188 0.86 11.23 -20.60
C PHE A 188 -0.23 12.14 -20.05
N GLU A 189 -1.31 12.33 -20.80
CA GLU A 189 -2.51 13.02 -20.33
C GLU A 189 -3.21 12.28 -19.19
N ASN A 190 -2.96 10.97 -19.08
CA ASN A 190 -3.43 10.10 -18.02
C ASN A 190 -2.24 9.33 -17.44
N ALA A 191 -1.25 10.05 -16.90
CA ALA A 191 -0.08 9.42 -16.29
C ALA A 191 -0.43 8.70 -14.98
N GLY A 192 -1.29 9.29 -14.18
CA GLY A 192 -1.52 8.98 -12.78
C GLY A 192 -0.43 9.54 -11.88
N GLN A 193 -0.63 9.50 -10.58
CA GLN A 193 0.46 9.67 -9.60
C GLN A 193 1.54 8.63 -9.85
N TYR A 194 2.81 8.93 -9.55
CA TYR A 194 3.91 7.99 -9.82
C TYR A 194 3.66 6.61 -9.20
N HIS A 195 3.30 6.59 -7.93
CA HIS A 195 2.71 5.45 -7.26
C HIS A 195 1.18 5.69 -7.16
N ALA A 196 0.40 4.75 -7.61
CA ALA A 196 -1.04 4.79 -7.39
C ALA A 196 -1.36 4.64 -5.89
N SER A 197 -2.62 4.44 -5.55
CA SER A 197 -2.96 4.11 -4.16
C SER A 197 -2.33 2.79 -3.73
N GLY A 198 -2.00 2.66 -2.44
CA GLY A 198 -1.26 1.48 -2.00
C GLY A 198 -1.10 1.32 -0.49
N VAL A 199 -0.12 0.49 -0.14
CA VAL A 199 0.17 0.08 1.24
C VAL A 199 1.66 0.22 1.56
N SER A 200 1.99 0.39 2.83
CA SER A 200 3.38 0.40 3.31
C SER A 200 3.49 0.02 4.78
N ASN A 201 4.70 -0.23 5.21
CA ASN A 201 5.04 -0.61 6.58
C ASN A 201 4.26 -1.86 7.04
N THR A 202 3.73 -1.86 8.24
CA THR A 202 2.95 -2.98 8.81
C THR A 202 1.47 -2.97 8.42
N SER A 203 1.11 -2.39 7.25
CA SER A 203 -0.28 -2.38 6.80
C SER A 203 -0.84 -3.79 6.66
N LEU A 204 -2.02 -4.03 7.21
CA LEU A 204 -2.65 -5.34 7.29
C LEU A 204 -4.14 -5.28 6.92
N GLY A 205 -4.56 -6.08 5.94
CA GLY A 205 -5.96 -6.18 5.54
C GLY A 205 -6.50 -4.97 4.79
N ALA A 206 -5.67 -4.30 4.02
CA ALA A 206 -6.13 -3.20 3.16
C ALA A 206 -6.90 -3.74 1.95
N VAL A 207 -7.94 -3.01 1.54
CA VAL A 207 -8.72 -3.30 0.34
C VAL A 207 -8.71 -2.09 -0.57
N LEU A 208 -8.21 -2.26 -1.79
CA LEU A 208 -8.32 -1.30 -2.88
C LEU A 208 -9.41 -1.80 -3.82
N TRP A 209 -10.52 -1.08 -3.92
CA TRP A 209 -11.68 -1.53 -4.66
C TRP A 209 -12.13 -0.53 -5.71
N ASN A 210 -12.26 -1.00 -6.96
CA ASN A 210 -12.80 -0.21 -8.06
C ASN A 210 -12.11 1.15 -8.24
N ASN A 211 -10.78 1.16 -8.04
CA ASN A 211 -9.95 2.34 -8.26
C ASN A 211 -9.50 2.41 -9.71
N THR A 212 -9.34 3.63 -10.21
CA THR A 212 -8.68 3.88 -11.50
C THR A 212 -7.46 4.75 -11.30
N TRP A 213 -6.39 4.41 -11.99
CA TRP A 213 -5.16 5.20 -12.03
C TRP A 213 -4.61 5.28 -13.45
N GLY A 214 -3.64 6.14 -13.65
CA GLY A 214 -3.11 6.40 -14.99
C GLY A 214 -2.26 5.28 -15.57
N ASP A 215 -1.97 5.41 -16.85
CA ASP A 215 -1.26 4.39 -17.64
C ASP A 215 0.20 4.20 -17.23
N ASP A 216 0.81 5.19 -16.56
CA ASP A 216 2.20 5.16 -16.11
C ASP A 216 2.31 5.06 -14.59
N ALA A 217 1.36 4.40 -13.97
CA ALA A 217 1.29 4.15 -12.54
C ALA A 217 1.04 2.67 -12.26
N PHE A 218 1.07 2.29 -11.00
CA PHE A 218 0.65 0.99 -10.52
C PHE A 218 0.37 1.06 -9.01
N PHE A 219 -0.43 0.12 -8.52
CA PHE A 219 -0.59 -0.13 -7.09
C PHE A 219 0.76 -0.13 -6.38
N GLU A 220 0.87 0.62 -5.31
CA GLU A 220 2.09 0.68 -4.52
C GLU A 220 2.07 -0.34 -3.39
N SER A 221 3.14 -1.10 -3.25
CA SER A 221 3.46 -1.80 -2.01
C SER A 221 4.87 -1.41 -1.57
N HIS A 222 4.94 -0.39 -0.72
CA HIS A 222 6.19 0.28 -0.35
C HIS A 222 6.92 -0.42 0.79
N SER A 223 7.09 -1.74 0.66
CA SER A 223 7.93 -2.54 1.56
C SER A 223 7.61 -2.44 3.06
N ARG A 224 8.48 -2.93 3.91
CA ARG A 224 8.36 -2.99 5.37
C ARG A 224 7.19 -3.82 5.86
N GLN A 225 6.94 -4.93 5.19
CA GLN A 225 6.08 -6.02 5.65
C GLN A 225 4.56 -5.79 5.59
N PRO A 226 4.00 -5.09 4.56
CA PRO A 226 2.57 -5.12 4.38
C PRO A 226 2.08 -6.54 4.07
N ARG A 227 0.86 -6.88 4.49
CA ARG A 227 0.25 -8.21 4.36
C ARG A 227 -1.23 -8.13 4.09
N ALA A 228 -1.78 -9.21 3.54
CA ALA A 228 -3.22 -9.41 3.37
C ALA A 228 -3.90 -8.22 2.66
N THR A 229 -3.40 -7.86 1.49
CA THR A 229 -3.95 -6.76 0.69
C THR A 229 -4.77 -7.32 -0.48
N LEU A 230 -5.97 -6.79 -0.67
CA LEU A 230 -6.81 -7.09 -1.82
C LEU A 230 -6.86 -5.89 -2.77
N VAL A 231 -6.47 -6.10 -4.02
CA VAL A 231 -6.65 -5.16 -5.13
C VAL A 231 -7.73 -5.75 -6.03
N ASP A 232 -8.95 -5.19 -5.98
CA ASP A 232 -10.12 -5.75 -6.66
C ASP A 232 -10.76 -4.76 -7.64
N ARG A 233 -11.03 -5.24 -8.87
CA ARG A 233 -11.72 -4.48 -9.93
C ARG A 233 -11.07 -3.13 -10.26
N CYS A 234 -9.78 -3.03 -10.10
CA CYS A 234 -9.04 -1.81 -10.39
C CYS A 234 -8.68 -1.74 -11.89
N THR A 235 -8.47 -0.52 -12.37
CA THR A 235 -8.08 -0.25 -13.77
C THR A 235 -6.94 0.73 -13.82
N GLY A 236 -5.90 0.46 -14.62
CA GLY A 236 -4.79 1.37 -14.83
C GLY A 236 -3.51 0.67 -15.26
N GLY A 237 -2.40 1.38 -15.24
CA GLY A 237 -1.11 0.81 -15.61
C GLY A 237 -0.69 -0.34 -14.69
N PHE A 238 0.03 -1.29 -15.28
CA PHE A 238 0.77 -2.35 -14.59
C PHE A 238 2.25 -2.14 -14.89
N VAL A 239 2.86 -1.21 -14.16
CA VAL A 239 4.21 -0.74 -14.40
C VAL A 239 5.09 -1.11 -13.22
N GLN A 240 5.98 -2.08 -13.38
CA GLN A 240 6.75 -2.68 -12.29
C GLN A 240 7.41 -1.64 -11.38
N TRP A 241 8.12 -0.69 -11.94
CA TRP A 241 8.86 0.33 -11.17
C TRP A 241 7.98 1.32 -10.39
N ARG A 242 6.67 1.26 -10.58
CA ARG A 242 5.71 2.07 -9.82
C ARG A 242 5.21 1.37 -8.56
N PHE A 243 5.61 0.11 -8.37
CA PHE A 243 5.20 -0.67 -7.20
C PHE A 243 5.81 -0.16 -5.88
N GLY A 244 6.92 0.54 -5.94
CA GLY A 244 7.60 1.11 -4.78
C GLY A 244 8.59 0.16 -4.11
N GLY A 245 9.16 0.62 -3.04
CA GLY A 245 10.08 -0.15 -2.22
C GLY A 245 11.48 0.44 -2.12
N ASP A 246 12.17 0.07 -1.07
CA ASP A 246 13.55 0.42 -0.77
C ASP A 246 14.38 -0.86 -0.71
N GLU A 247 15.62 -0.81 -1.14
CA GLU A 247 16.48 -1.99 -1.25
C GLU A 247 16.72 -2.73 0.09
N THR A 248 16.64 -2.02 1.20
CA THR A 248 16.80 -2.62 2.54
C THR A 248 15.50 -3.15 3.12
N ASN A 249 14.38 -2.61 2.67
CA ASN A 249 13.06 -2.85 3.22
C ASN A 249 12.28 -3.97 2.50
N VAL A 250 12.79 -4.50 1.39
CA VAL A 250 12.16 -5.63 0.70
C VAL A 250 12.04 -6.85 1.62
N PRO A 251 11.01 -7.70 1.47
CA PRO A 251 10.08 -7.77 0.34
C PRO A 251 9.14 -6.56 0.28
N ASN A 252 8.73 -6.23 -0.95
CA ASN A 252 7.74 -5.16 -1.16
C ASN A 252 6.42 -5.49 -0.48
N HIS A 253 5.99 -6.74 -0.54
CA HIS A 253 4.81 -7.28 0.13
C HIS A 253 5.10 -8.68 0.63
N LEU A 254 4.67 -9.00 1.84
CA LEU A 254 4.66 -10.35 2.39
C LEU A 254 3.41 -11.12 1.93
N GLY A 255 3.00 -12.13 2.66
CA GLY A 255 1.91 -13.02 2.26
C GLY A 255 0.56 -12.34 2.00
N ASP A 256 -0.29 -13.07 1.28
CA ASP A 256 -1.71 -12.76 1.06
C ASP A 256 -1.98 -11.46 0.28
N LEU A 257 -1.12 -11.11 -0.68
CA LEU A 257 -1.48 -10.16 -1.73
C LEU A 257 -2.40 -10.85 -2.74
N THR A 258 -3.57 -10.30 -2.94
CA THR A 258 -4.54 -10.78 -3.94
C THR A 258 -4.84 -9.69 -4.95
N ILE A 259 -4.66 -10.00 -6.22
CA ILE A 259 -5.01 -9.14 -7.36
C ILE A 259 -6.17 -9.80 -8.10
N TRP A 260 -7.35 -9.19 -8.01
CA TRP A 260 -8.59 -9.73 -8.54
C TRP A 260 -9.20 -8.80 -9.58
N ASN A 261 -9.47 -9.32 -10.79
CA ASN A 261 -10.07 -8.56 -11.89
C ASN A 261 -9.36 -7.23 -12.19
N LEU A 262 -8.04 -7.22 -12.24
CA LEU A 262 -7.28 -6.05 -12.65
C LEU A 262 -7.34 -5.88 -14.17
N ASN A 263 -7.82 -4.72 -14.62
CA ASN A 263 -7.75 -4.30 -16.01
C ASN A 263 -6.49 -3.47 -16.24
N ALA A 264 -5.44 -4.07 -16.78
CA ALA A 264 -4.20 -3.37 -17.08
C ALA A 264 -4.32 -2.59 -18.40
N THR A 265 -4.30 -1.27 -18.33
CA THR A 265 -4.36 -0.40 -19.52
C THR A 265 -3.04 -0.35 -20.27
N ARG A 266 -1.93 -0.52 -19.55
CA ARG A 266 -0.56 -0.60 -20.06
C ARG A 266 0.25 -1.51 -19.15
N ALA A 267 1.14 -2.30 -19.72
CA ALA A 267 2.09 -3.10 -18.95
C ALA A 267 3.53 -2.75 -19.32
N ALA A 268 4.39 -2.61 -18.32
CA ALA A 268 5.82 -2.42 -18.52
C ALA A 268 6.60 -3.03 -17.36
N HIS A 269 7.64 -3.78 -17.71
CA HIS A 269 8.59 -4.36 -16.78
C HIS A 269 9.99 -4.42 -17.43
N ASP A 270 11.00 -4.68 -16.65
CA ASP A 270 12.39 -4.70 -17.14
C ASP A 270 12.89 -6.06 -17.60
N PHE A 271 12.02 -7.06 -17.63
CA PHE A 271 12.40 -8.41 -18.07
C PHE A 271 12.35 -8.61 -19.60
N GLY A 272 11.91 -7.62 -20.35
CA GLY A 272 11.74 -7.73 -21.78
C GLY A 272 10.67 -8.74 -22.18
N ALA A 273 11.03 -9.78 -22.93
CA ALA A 273 10.13 -10.84 -23.35
C ALA A 273 9.97 -11.98 -22.32
N GLU A 274 10.69 -11.92 -21.22
CA GLU A 274 10.60 -12.92 -20.14
C GLU A 274 9.28 -12.82 -19.39
N PRO A 275 8.79 -13.90 -18.78
CA PRO A 275 7.66 -13.83 -17.86
C PRO A 275 7.91 -12.86 -16.71
N PHE A 276 6.86 -12.18 -16.27
CA PHE A 276 6.92 -11.29 -15.12
C PHE A 276 7.17 -12.08 -13.83
N LYS A 277 8.22 -11.72 -13.11
CA LYS A 277 8.65 -12.41 -11.88
C LYS A 277 8.35 -11.54 -10.67
N TRP A 278 7.71 -12.14 -9.67
CA TRP A 278 7.41 -11.46 -8.40
C TRP A 278 8.60 -11.44 -7.44
N TRP A 279 9.50 -12.39 -7.57
CA TRP A 279 10.74 -12.42 -6.80
C TRP A 279 11.94 -12.55 -7.74
N LEU A 280 12.75 -11.52 -7.80
CA LEU A 280 13.95 -11.48 -8.63
C LEU A 280 15.18 -11.33 -7.73
N SER A 281 15.91 -12.40 -7.51
CA SER A 281 17.08 -12.42 -6.61
C SER A 281 18.21 -11.48 -7.06
N SER A 282 18.32 -11.24 -8.36
CA SER A 282 19.33 -10.30 -8.92
C SER A 282 18.94 -8.83 -8.73
N ASP A 283 17.70 -8.53 -8.41
CA ASP A 283 17.19 -7.17 -8.21
C ASP A 283 17.21 -6.80 -6.73
N LYS A 284 17.57 -5.57 -6.43
CA LYS A 284 17.61 -5.05 -5.07
C LYS A 284 16.27 -4.55 -4.56
N TRP A 285 15.41 -4.07 -5.45
CA TRP A 285 14.18 -3.36 -5.10
C TRP A 285 12.91 -4.16 -5.35
N TRP A 286 13.02 -5.26 -6.14
CA TRP A 286 11.87 -6.04 -6.55
C TRP A 286 11.90 -7.46 -5.97
N LYS A 287 11.27 -7.62 -4.82
CA LYS A 287 11.05 -8.91 -4.17
C LYS A 287 9.68 -8.87 -3.50
N THR A 288 8.73 -9.59 -4.06
CA THR A 288 7.36 -9.70 -3.52
C THR A 288 7.01 -11.17 -3.38
N MET A 289 6.43 -11.55 -2.27
CA MET A 289 5.87 -12.89 -2.14
C MET A 289 4.83 -13.10 -3.24
N PRO A 290 4.80 -14.27 -3.89
CA PRO A 290 3.91 -14.52 -5.01
C PRO A 290 2.46 -14.23 -4.66
N PRO A 291 1.77 -13.33 -5.38
CA PRO A 291 0.38 -12.99 -5.13
C PRO A 291 -0.57 -14.04 -5.71
N ILE A 292 -1.80 -14.03 -5.22
CA ILE A 292 -2.92 -14.70 -5.89
C ILE A 292 -3.44 -13.74 -6.98
N ILE A 293 -3.43 -14.19 -8.23
CA ILE A 293 -3.90 -13.39 -9.37
C ILE A 293 -5.07 -14.10 -10.04
N VAL A 294 -6.20 -13.42 -10.12
CA VAL A 294 -7.42 -13.93 -10.76
C VAL A 294 -8.03 -12.87 -11.66
N GLY A 295 -8.35 -13.23 -12.92
CA GLY A 295 -9.06 -12.34 -13.83
C GLY A 295 -8.24 -11.12 -14.28
N PHE A 296 -6.91 -11.22 -14.31
CA PHE A 296 -6.06 -10.20 -14.94
C PHE A 296 -6.35 -10.12 -16.43
N HIS A 297 -6.57 -8.91 -16.95
CA HIS A 297 -6.93 -8.70 -18.36
C HIS A 297 -6.46 -7.31 -18.84
N GLY A 298 -6.73 -6.99 -20.12
CA GLY A 298 -6.24 -5.79 -20.78
C GLY A 298 -4.88 -6.02 -21.43
N ALA A 299 -3.86 -5.29 -21.02
CA ALA A 299 -2.50 -5.49 -21.54
C ALA A 299 -1.99 -6.90 -21.25
N ALA A 300 -1.33 -7.50 -22.22
CA ALA A 300 -0.81 -8.86 -22.08
C ALA A 300 0.40 -8.91 -21.15
N VAL A 301 0.32 -9.76 -20.13
CA VAL A 301 1.44 -10.07 -19.22
C VAL A 301 1.47 -11.59 -19.02
N THR A 302 2.64 -12.18 -19.17
CA THR A 302 2.87 -13.57 -18.78
C THR A 302 3.51 -13.60 -17.41
N PHE A 303 2.90 -14.29 -16.48
CA PHE A 303 3.44 -14.47 -15.12
C PHE A 303 4.22 -15.78 -15.02
N ASP A 304 5.31 -15.77 -14.23
CA ASP A 304 6.09 -16.96 -13.87
C ASP A 304 5.46 -17.69 -12.68
#